data_962d6551ecc46d37fa6baa6dc2305903
#
_entry.id   962d6551ecc46d37fa6baa6dc2305903
#
_cell.length_a   1.000
_cell.length_b   1.000
_cell.length_c   1.000
_cell.angle_alpha   90.00
_cell.angle_beta   90.00
_cell.angle_gamma   90.00
#
_symmetry.space_group_name_H-M   'P 1'
#
loop_
_entity.id
_entity.type
_entity.pdbx_description
1 polymer ?
#
loop_
_entity_poly.entity_id
_entity_poly.type
_entity_poly.pdbx_seq_one_letter_code
_entity_poly.pdbx_strand_id
1 'polypeptide(L)'
;ATMVLVVQEFRKHEPATYGHLEQEKALLVGLLADIGLFCLINEYHLYLDRGNYLDPDIALQVFQTRCSATSKLVLERWGFDNDFREVSSNEKYEASRPEVSYLDIARIANHLLMFRNQDDRIEDHEVEFNLTGAEVLYDLSNMSDTDFQSEIKEVLSASGL
;
A
#
# COMPACT_ATOMS: atom_id res chain seq x y z
N ALA A 1 -8.06 1.75 -0.81
CA ALA A 1 -8.82 3.01 -0.96
C ALA A 1 -7.91 4.24 -0.78
N THR A 2 -7.10 4.34 0.30
CA THR A 2 -6.25 5.52 0.57
C THR A 2 -5.29 5.86 -0.58
N MET A 3 -4.68 4.87 -1.23
CA MET A 3 -3.85 5.09 -2.43
C MET A 3 -4.64 5.76 -3.57
N VAL A 4 -5.94 5.44 -3.71
CA VAL A 4 -6.80 6.08 -4.72
C VAL A 4 -6.98 7.55 -4.41
N LEU A 5 -7.25 7.91 -3.14
CA LEU A 5 -7.37 9.32 -2.73
C LEU A 5 -6.07 10.09 -2.99
N VAL A 6 -4.92 9.50 -2.67
CA VAL A 6 -3.61 10.11 -2.96
C VAL A 6 -3.44 10.36 -4.46
N VAL A 7 -3.79 9.38 -5.31
CA VAL A 7 -3.74 9.54 -6.78
C VAL A 7 -4.70 10.65 -7.26
N GLN A 8 -5.91 10.70 -6.70
CA GLN A 8 -6.89 11.74 -7.04
C GLN A 8 -6.34 13.13 -6.73
N GLU A 9 -5.73 13.32 -5.56
CA GLU A 9 -5.15 14.62 -5.17
C GLU A 9 -3.95 14.99 -6.05
N PHE A 10 -3.02 14.07 -6.35
CA PHE A 10 -1.95 14.33 -7.32
C PHE A 10 -2.49 14.81 -8.67
N ARG A 11 -3.53 14.14 -9.17
CA ARG A 11 -4.15 14.51 -10.46
C ARG A 11 -4.94 15.81 -10.40
N LYS A 12 -5.44 16.23 -9.24
CA LYS A 12 -6.07 17.56 -9.04
C LYS A 12 -5.02 18.67 -9.12
N HIS A 13 -3.86 18.49 -8.49
CA HIS A 13 -2.78 19.46 -8.50
C HIS A 13 -2.16 19.63 -9.88
N GLU A 14 -1.77 18.54 -10.52
CA GLU A 14 -1.09 18.56 -11.83
C GLU A 14 -1.60 17.47 -12.78
N PRO A 15 -2.76 17.64 -13.42
CA PRO A 15 -3.37 16.60 -14.25
C PRO A 15 -2.49 16.14 -15.43
N ALA A 16 -1.69 17.04 -16.00
CA ALA A 16 -0.83 16.71 -17.14
C ALA A 16 0.38 15.87 -16.73
N THR A 17 0.94 16.11 -15.55
CA THR A 17 2.11 15.41 -15.03
C THR A 17 1.75 14.03 -14.50
N TYR A 18 0.64 13.92 -13.76
CA TYR A 18 0.24 12.70 -13.07
C TYR A 18 -0.89 11.91 -13.73
N GLY A 19 -1.16 12.19 -15.01
CA GLY A 19 -2.17 11.47 -15.80
C GLY A 19 -1.90 9.98 -15.97
N HIS A 20 -0.65 9.54 -15.81
CA HIS A 20 -0.23 8.14 -15.86
C HIS A 20 -0.63 7.33 -14.64
N LEU A 21 -0.96 7.98 -13.51
CA LEU A 21 -1.42 7.33 -12.29
C LEU A 21 -2.92 6.99 -12.42
N GLU A 22 -3.24 5.72 -12.59
CA GLU A 22 -4.60 5.22 -12.73
C GLU A 22 -5.17 4.82 -11.37
N GLN A 23 -6.40 5.27 -11.06
CA GLN A 23 -7.06 5.02 -9.78
C GLN A 23 -7.34 3.53 -9.56
N GLU A 24 -7.82 2.84 -10.61
CA GLU A 24 -8.12 1.42 -10.59
C GLU A 24 -6.85 0.59 -10.34
N LYS A 25 -5.75 0.98 -10.96
CA LYS A 25 -4.45 0.34 -10.71
C LYS A 25 -3.96 0.61 -9.29
N ALA A 26 -4.09 1.84 -8.78
CA ALA A 26 -3.74 2.16 -7.40
C ALA A 26 -4.54 1.34 -6.38
N LEU A 27 -5.84 1.14 -6.63
CA LEU A 27 -6.68 0.29 -5.79
C LEU A 27 -6.17 -1.16 -5.81
N LEU A 28 -5.94 -1.71 -7.00
CA LEU A 28 -5.52 -3.11 -7.16
C LEU A 28 -4.13 -3.36 -6.57
N VAL A 29 -3.18 -2.46 -6.81
CA VAL A 29 -1.83 -2.52 -6.21
C VAL A 29 -1.91 -2.54 -4.70
N GLY A 30 -2.73 -1.65 -4.10
CA GLY A 30 -2.91 -1.61 -2.65
C GLY A 30 -3.63 -2.83 -2.07
N LEU A 31 -4.56 -3.44 -2.80
CA LEU A 31 -5.23 -4.68 -2.39
C LEU A 31 -4.31 -5.89 -2.42
N LEU A 32 -3.38 -5.94 -3.36
CA LEU A 32 -2.50 -7.08 -3.57
C LEU A 32 -1.12 -6.91 -2.91
N ALA A 33 -0.83 -5.78 -2.29
CA ALA A 33 0.46 -5.50 -1.66
C ALA A 33 0.90 -6.62 -0.70
N ASP A 34 -0.04 -7.09 0.13
CA ASP A 34 0.20 -8.12 1.15
C ASP A 34 -0.41 -9.48 0.79
N ILE A 35 -0.58 -9.78 -0.49
CA ILE A 35 -1.21 -11.05 -0.94
C ILE A 35 -0.49 -12.29 -0.40
N GLY A 36 0.80 -12.21 -0.15
CA GLY A 36 1.61 -13.28 0.43
C GLY A 36 1.18 -13.67 1.85
N LEU A 37 0.53 -12.77 2.58
CA LEU A 37 0.00 -13.06 3.91
C LEU A 37 -1.03 -14.20 3.87
N PHE A 38 -1.90 -14.22 2.86
CA PHE A 38 -2.87 -15.31 2.71
C PHE A 38 -2.20 -16.66 2.47
N CYS A 39 -1.10 -16.69 1.72
CA CYS A 39 -0.32 -17.91 1.52
C CYS A 39 0.30 -18.39 2.84
N LEU A 40 0.89 -17.47 3.61
CA LEU A 40 1.52 -17.80 4.90
C LEU A 40 0.50 -18.28 5.94
N ILE A 41 -0.67 -17.64 6.01
CA ILE A 41 -1.76 -18.07 6.89
C ILE A 41 -2.26 -19.45 6.49
N ASN A 42 -2.44 -19.71 5.19
CA ASN A 42 -2.87 -21.02 4.72
C ASN A 42 -1.85 -22.12 5.06
N GLU A 43 -0.56 -21.87 4.86
CA GLU A 43 0.50 -22.83 5.24
C GLU A 43 0.54 -23.07 6.76
N TYR A 44 0.31 -22.04 7.56
CA TYR A 44 0.21 -22.16 9.01
C TYR A 44 -0.96 -23.07 9.41
N HIS A 45 -2.15 -22.87 8.82
CA HIS A 45 -3.29 -23.74 9.07
C HIS A 45 -3.01 -25.19 8.66
N LEU A 46 -2.45 -25.41 7.48
CA LEU A 46 -2.07 -26.77 7.03
C LEU A 46 -1.03 -27.42 7.95
N TYR A 47 -0.12 -26.63 8.52
CA TYR A 47 0.87 -27.12 9.50
C TYR A 47 0.21 -27.60 10.79
N LEU A 48 -0.77 -26.82 11.31
CA LEU A 48 -1.54 -27.20 12.50
C LEU A 48 -2.42 -28.43 12.25
N ASP A 49 -3.08 -28.50 11.10
CA ASP A 49 -3.97 -29.62 10.72
C ASP A 49 -3.22 -30.98 10.63
N ARG A 50 -1.92 -30.93 10.35
CA ARG A 50 -1.04 -32.12 10.39
C ARG A 50 -0.65 -32.55 11.82
N GLY A 51 -1.20 -31.92 12.84
CA GLY A 51 -0.92 -32.21 14.25
C GLY A 51 0.37 -31.57 14.78
N ASN A 52 0.97 -30.63 14.03
CA ASN A 52 2.12 -29.87 14.48
C ASN A 52 1.67 -28.68 15.35
N TYR A 53 2.61 -28.08 16.07
CA TYR A 53 2.38 -26.88 16.86
C TYR A 53 3.42 -25.83 16.55
N LEU A 54 2.97 -24.61 16.36
CA LEU A 54 3.80 -23.42 16.30
C LEU A 54 3.14 -22.34 17.15
N ASP A 55 3.90 -21.75 18.05
CA ASP A 55 3.45 -20.65 18.88
C ASP A 55 2.90 -19.50 18.02
N PRO A 56 1.71 -18.93 18.33
CA PRO A 56 1.10 -17.87 17.54
C PRO A 56 1.97 -16.61 17.43
N ASP A 57 2.74 -16.25 18.47
CA ASP A 57 3.62 -15.07 18.41
C ASP A 57 4.80 -15.31 17.46
N ILE A 58 5.35 -16.54 17.45
CA ILE A 58 6.37 -16.93 16.48
C ILE A 58 5.79 -16.94 15.07
N ALA A 59 4.57 -17.47 14.88
CA ALA A 59 3.88 -17.44 13.60
C ALA A 59 3.70 -16.01 13.09
N LEU A 60 3.30 -15.06 13.95
CA LEU A 60 3.16 -13.66 13.61
C LEU A 60 4.49 -13.03 13.17
N GLN A 61 5.59 -13.31 13.87
CA GLN A 61 6.92 -12.86 13.47
C GLN A 61 7.33 -13.40 12.09
N VAL A 62 7.02 -14.67 11.80
CA VAL A 62 7.24 -15.27 10.47
C VAL A 62 6.41 -14.54 9.41
N PHE A 63 5.14 -14.24 9.68
CA PHE A 63 4.28 -13.51 8.75
C PHE A 63 4.85 -12.12 8.45
N GLN A 64 5.23 -11.36 9.48
CA GLN A 64 5.81 -10.03 9.33
C GLN A 64 7.11 -10.05 8.52
N THR A 65 7.98 -11.03 8.75
CA THR A 65 9.30 -11.10 8.10
C THR A 65 9.25 -11.70 6.68
N ARG A 66 8.23 -12.49 6.35
CA ARG A 66 8.13 -13.22 5.08
C ARG A 66 7.06 -12.70 4.14
N CYS A 67 6.12 -11.89 4.61
CA CYS A 67 4.97 -11.42 3.82
C CYS A 67 5.42 -10.75 2.53
N SER A 68 6.31 -9.77 2.60
CA SER A 68 6.80 -9.01 1.45
C SER A 68 7.44 -9.91 0.37
N ALA A 69 8.39 -10.77 0.76
CA ALA A 69 9.04 -11.70 -0.17
C ALA A 69 8.05 -12.68 -0.80
N THR A 70 7.07 -13.17 -0.01
CA THR A 70 6.03 -14.09 -0.50
C THR A 70 5.08 -13.36 -1.45
N SER A 71 4.65 -12.12 -1.13
CA SER A 71 3.81 -11.30 -2.00
C SER A 71 4.47 -11.06 -3.35
N LYS A 72 5.76 -10.63 -3.34
CA LYS A 72 6.54 -10.44 -4.55
C LYS A 72 6.57 -11.70 -5.42
N LEU A 73 6.83 -12.87 -4.82
CA LEU A 73 6.88 -14.15 -5.53
C LEU A 73 5.53 -14.51 -6.16
N VAL A 74 4.43 -14.32 -5.43
CA VAL A 74 3.07 -14.59 -5.94
C VAL A 74 2.74 -13.68 -7.11
N LEU A 75 2.98 -12.37 -6.98
CA LEU A 75 2.70 -11.39 -8.02
C LEU A 75 3.54 -11.63 -9.28
N GLU A 76 4.81 -11.98 -9.10
CA GLU A 76 5.71 -12.35 -10.20
C GLU A 76 5.21 -13.61 -10.94
N ARG A 77 4.77 -14.62 -10.19
CA ARG A 77 4.22 -15.87 -10.74
C ARG A 77 2.90 -15.64 -11.49
N TRP A 78 2.11 -14.67 -11.06
CA TRP A 78 0.86 -14.30 -11.71
C TRP A 78 1.05 -13.34 -12.89
N GLY A 79 2.28 -12.89 -13.16
CA GLY A 79 2.61 -12.03 -14.29
C GLY A 79 2.25 -10.56 -14.09
N PHE A 80 2.10 -10.11 -12.84
CA PHE A 80 1.92 -8.70 -12.54
C PHE A 80 3.20 -7.90 -12.85
N ASP A 81 3.02 -6.65 -13.25
CA ASP A 81 4.12 -5.75 -13.62
C ASP A 81 4.97 -5.29 -12.43
N ASN A 82 5.98 -4.46 -12.69
CA ASN A 82 6.90 -3.97 -11.68
C ASN A 82 6.22 -3.14 -10.59
N ASP A 83 5.18 -2.36 -10.91
CA ASP A 83 4.51 -1.51 -9.94
C ASP A 83 3.96 -2.32 -8.76
N PHE A 84 3.36 -3.48 -9.02
CA PHE A 84 2.86 -4.38 -7.98
C PHE A 84 4.01 -4.99 -7.15
N ARG A 85 5.09 -5.38 -7.80
CA ARG A 85 6.25 -5.99 -7.13
C ARG A 85 7.01 -4.99 -6.29
N GLU A 86 7.19 -3.75 -6.77
CA GLU A 86 7.83 -2.66 -6.04
C GLU A 86 7.04 -2.31 -4.77
N VAL A 87 5.71 -2.20 -4.87
CA VAL A 87 4.87 -1.90 -3.70
C VAL A 87 4.91 -3.04 -2.68
N SER A 88 4.78 -4.30 -3.14
CA SER A 88 4.80 -5.46 -2.23
C SER A 88 6.14 -5.68 -1.53
N SER A 89 7.26 -5.33 -2.17
CA SER A 89 8.60 -5.43 -1.58
C SER A 89 9.07 -4.15 -0.90
N ASN A 90 8.36 -3.04 -1.08
CA ASN A 90 8.79 -1.69 -0.69
C ASN A 90 10.17 -1.30 -1.27
N GLU A 91 10.51 -1.82 -2.46
CA GLU A 91 11.80 -1.61 -3.13
C GLU A 91 11.60 -1.05 -4.53
N LYS A 92 12.35 0.00 -4.88
CA LYS A 92 12.41 0.50 -6.27
C LYS A 92 13.35 -0.38 -7.10
N TYR A 93 12.87 -0.87 -8.24
CA TYR A 93 13.70 -1.67 -9.16
C TYR A 93 14.48 -0.82 -10.15
N GLU A 94 13.99 0.37 -10.46
CA GLU A 94 14.66 1.33 -11.34
C GLU A 94 14.96 2.62 -10.56
N ALA A 95 16.25 2.85 -10.29
CA ALA A 95 16.70 4.01 -9.49
C ALA A 95 16.51 5.38 -10.17
N SER A 96 16.12 5.45 -11.44
CA SER A 96 16.16 6.65 -12.27
C SER A 96 14.81 7.10 -12.83
N ARG A 97 13.67 6.69 -12.26
CA ARG A 97 12.38 7.25 -12.66
C ARG A 97 12.20 8.63 -12.02
N PRO A 98 12.16 9.74 -12.80
CA PRO A 98 11.90 11.08 -12.27
C PRO A 98 10.41 11.28 -11.89
N GLU A 99 9.55 10.33 -12.24
CA GLU A 99 8.11 10.39 -12.05
C GLU A 99 7.69 9.70 -10.75
N VAL A 100 6.60 10.21 -10.13
CA VAL A 100 5.96 9.57 -8.98
C VAL A 100 5.44 8.21 -9.39
N SER A 101 5.85 7.17 -8.68
CA SER A 101 5.46 5.77 -8.90
C SER A 101 4.34 5.33 -7.95
N TYR A 102 3.73 4.16 -8.22
CA TYR A 102 2.76 3.57 -7.28
C TYR A 102 3.39 3.21 -5.93
N LEU A 103 4.70 2.96 -5.88
CA LEU A 103 5.41 2.80 -4.61
C LEU A 103 5.46 4.11 -3.80
N ASP A 104 5.70 5.24 -4.46
CA ASP A 104 5.69 6.55 -3.81
C ASP A 104 4.27 6.87 -3.29
N ILE A 105 3.23 6.57 -4.09
CA ILE A 105 1.82 6.68 -3.67
C ILE A 105 1.51 5.79 -2.46
N ALA A 106 1.99 4.55 -2.44
CA ALA A 106 1.79 3.63 -1.32
C ALA A 106 2.47 4.13 -0.04
N ARG A 107 3.69 4.67 -0.15
CA ARG A 107 4.43 5.25 0.99
C ARG A 107 3.72 6.48 1.56
N ILE A 108 3.24 7.40 0.70
CA ILE A 108 2.45 8.56 1.11
C ILE A 108 1.15 8.11 1.78
N ALA A 109 0.44 7.16 1.19
CA ALA A 109 -0.81 6.63 1.75
C ALA A 109 -0.60 5.98 3.12
N ASN A 110 0.48 5.21 3.29
CA ASN A 110 0.82 4.60 4.57
C ASN A 110 1.18 5.65 5.63
N HIS A 111 2.01 6.64 5.27
CA HIS A 111 2.36 7.74 6.16
C HIS A 111 1.12 8.54 6.60
N LEU A 112 0.22 8.84 5.67
CA LEU A 112 -1.05 9.50 5.97
C LEU A 112 -1.89 8.69 6.98
N LEU A 113 -2.00 7.37 6.80
CA LEU A 113 -2.75 6.51 7.72
C LEU A 113 -2.09 6.45 9.10
N MET A 114 -0.76 6.34 9.18
CA MET A 114 -0.02 6.39 10.45
C MET A 114 -0.28 7.72 11.18
N PHE A 115 -0.20 8.84 10.46
CA PHE A 115 -0.49 10.16 11.02
C PHE A 115 -1.92 10.26 11.57
N ARG A 116 -2.92 9.87 10.78
CA ARG A 116 -4.34 9.94 11.19
C ARG A 116 -4.68 8.99 12.34
N ASN A 117 -4.00 7.86 12.42
CA ASN A 117 -4.18 6.87 13.49
C ASN A 117 -3.33 7.18 14.75
N GLN A 118 -2.55 8.26 14.74
CA GLN A 118 -1.61 8.63 15.81
C GLN A 118 -0.66 7.46 16.15
N ASP A 119 -0.14 6.80 15.12
CA ASP A 119 0.78 5.66 15.28
C ASP A 119 2.15 6.18 15.73
N ASP A 120 2.63 5.73 16.89
CA ASP A 120 3.90 6.15 17.48
C ASP A 120 5.11 5.86 16.57
N ARG A 121 4.98 4.93 15.63
CA ARG A 121 6.04 4.57 14.66
C ARG A 121 6.20 5.59 13.54
N ILE A 122 5.35 6.63 13.46
CA ILE A 122 5.43 7.64 12.39
C ILE A 122 6.77 8.39 12.42
N GLU A 123 7.37 8.58 13.58
CA GLU A 123 8.66 9.27 13.73
C GLU A 123 9.82 8.52 13.07
N ASP A 124 9.73 7.18 12.99
CA ASP A 124 10.71 6.32 12.34
C ASP A 124 10.41 6.09 10.85
N HIS A 125 9.27 6.62 10.35
CA HIS A 125 8.79 6.37 8.99
C HIS A 125 9.20 7.52 8.06
N GLU A 126 10.38 7.39 7.46
CA GLU A 126 10.88 8.35 6.46
C GLU A 126 10.19 8.10 5.11
N VAL A 127 9.61 9.15 4.54
CA VAL A 127 9.01 9.15 3.19
C VAL A 127 9.64 10.27 2.37
N GLU A 128 10.26 9.91 1.27
CA GLU A 128 10.71 10.86 0.26
C GLU A 128 9.54 11.21 -0.67
N PHE A 129 9.25 12.49 -0.82
CA PHE A 129 8.26 13.00 -1.77
C PHE A 129 8.69 14.34 -2.35
N ASN A 130 8.20 14.63 -3.54
CA ASN A 130 8.39 15.93 -4.19
C ASN A 130 7.46 17.00 -3.57
N LEU A 131 7.53 18.24 -4.07
CA LEU A 131 6.71 19.34 -3.57
C LEU A 131 5.21 19.03 -3.65
N THR A 132 4.73 18.50 -4.79
CA THR A 132 3.32 18.11 -4.96
C THR A 132 2.93 17.03 -3.97
N GLY A 133 3.80 16.04 -3.70
CA GLY A 133 3.57 15.03 -2.68
C GLY A 133 3.41 15.62 -1.27
N ALA A 134 4.17 16.67 -0.93
CA ALA A 134 4.02 17.38 0.33
C ALA A 134 2.67 18.12 0.42
N GLU A 135 2.24 18.77 -0.67
CA GLU A 135 0.94 19.45 -0.76
C GLU A 135 -0.21 18.44 -0.63
N VAL A 136 -0.15 17.33 -1.36
CA VAL A 136 -1.14 16.23 -1.26
C VAL A 136 -1.25 15.70 0.16
N LEU A 137 -0.10 15.42 0.80
CA LEU A 137 -0.09 14.95 2.19
C LEU A 137 -0.69 15.97 3.13
N TYR A 138 -0.37 17.26 2.95
CA TYR A 138 -0.93 18.34 3.74
C TYR A 138 -2.46 18.43 3.59
N ASP A 139 -2.99 18.43 2.37
CA ASP A 139 -4.42 18.53 2.09
C ASP A 139 -5.19 17.37 2.69
N LEU A 140 -4.73 16.14 2.46
CA LEU A 140 -5.37 14.93 3.00
C LEU A 140 -5.23 14.81 4.53
N SER A 141 -4.13 15.30 5.12
CA SER A 141 -3.95 15.31 6.58
C SER A 141 -4.87 16.30 7.29
N ASN A 142 -5.19 17.44 6.65
CA ASN A 142 -6.09 18.47 7.19
C ASN A 142 -7.58 18.20 6.90
N MET A 143 -7.91 17.21 6.09
CA MET A 143 -9.29 16.80 5.86
C MET A 143 -9.92 16.31 7.16
N SER A 144 -11.19 16.67 7.43
CA SER A 144 -11.89 16.17 8.62
C SER A 144 -12.02 14.62 8.56
N ASP A 145 -12.12 13.96 9.72
CA ASP A 145 -12.29 12.49 9.76
C ASP A 145 -13.58 12.06 9.07
N THR A 146 -14.64 12.86 9.17
CA THR A 146 -15.94 12.59 8.52
C THR A 146 -15.80 12.62 7.00
N ASP A 147 -15.14 13.64 6.47
CA ASP A 147 -14.94 13.79 5.02
C ASP A 147 -14.01 12.70 4.50
N PHE A 148 -12.90 12.43 5.20
CA PHE A 148 -11.98 11.37 4.83
C PHE A 148 -12.67 9.99 4.77
N GLN A 149 -13.48 9.66 5.76
CA GLN A 149 -14.25 8.41 5.78
C GLN A 149 -15.32 8.36 4.68
N SER A 150 -15.90 9.51 4.32
CA SER A 150 -16.86 9.62 3.21
C SER A 150 -16.19 9.33 1.87
N GLU A 151 -15.03 9.94 1.61
CA GLU A 151 -14.25 9.71 0.40
C GLU A 151 -13.79 8.23 0.29
N ILE A 152 -13.31 7.64 1.39
CA ILE A 152 -12.96 6.21 1.42
C ILE A 152 -14.15 5.32 1.05
N LYS A 153 -15.34 5.60 1.58
CA LYS A 153 -16.57 4.85 1.27
C LYS A 153 -16.98 5.03 -0.19
N GLU A 154 -16.83 6.22 -0.74
CA GLU A 154 -17.13 6.48 -2.14
C GLU A 154 -16.22 5.66 -3.06
N VAL A 155 -14.90 5.65 -2.80
CA VAL A 155 -13.93 4.84 -3.54
C VAL A 155 -14.30 3.35 -3.48
N LEU A 156 -14.62 2.82 -2.30
CA LEU A 156 -14.99 1.40 -2.15
C LEU A 156 -16.28 1.08 -2.88
N SER A 157 -17.32 1.93 -2.76
CA SER A 157 -18.59 1.74 -3.44
C SER A 157 -18.48 1.80 -4.97
N ALA A 158 -17.67 2.73 -5.48
CA ALA A 158 -17.39 2.84 -6.92
C ALA A 158 -16.65 1.61 -7.47
N SER A 159 -15.90 0.92 -6.63
CA SER A 159 -15.12 -0.27 -6.98
C SER A 159 -15.90 -1.58 -6.81
N GLY A 160 -17.14 -1.52 -6.32
CA GLY A 160 -17.96 -2.71 -6.05
C GLY A 160 -17.50 -3.53 -4.82
N LEU A 161 -16.78 -2.90 -3.90
CA LEU A 161 -16.26 -3.48 -2.65
C LEU A 161 -17.06 -3.07 -1.43
#